data_929d76d12c89126be2a8215857e44c1e
#
_entry.id   929d76d12c89126be2a8215857e44c1e
#
_cell.length_a   1.000
_cell.length_b   1.000
_cell.length_c   1.000
_cell.angle_alpha   90.00
_cell.angle_beta   90.00
_cell.angle_gamma   90.00
#
_symmetry.space_group_name_H-M   'P 1'
#
loop_
_entity.id
_entity.type
_entity.pdbx_description
1 polymer ?
#
loop_
_entity_poly.entity_id
_entity_poly.type
_entity_poly.pdbx_seq_one_letter_code
_entity_poly.pdbx_strand_id
1 'polypeptide(L)'
;MCSICVDSFMFENGERYCHVVNKDTGEPLYYPNLYITTQVRNRSESISTMKVIAGSISLLYRFFMRKEINIDERIQKKIFLAPHEIEDLIEFTSFNFRDGEDDNFRSSIVKKPTKYFRITTIANYLEWLCKIHLSHTGQKDTLKYILDFINNIKRKKPRNNDKYNMDIEKSLDKEQLDSLFSTLAPGSKLNPFSEKVQKRNNLIFLLLYCFGLRAGELLNLRIGDIDFAESTIAIRRRANDKTDPRVYQPLVKTCERKLIADTKLMFEISDYIMNDRRKIKNSNKHDFLFITYKEGKTQGQPISFSSYHKVVSVVRQSSSLLVGLTGHKLRHTWNYEFSKAIDKNQDISDEKEQQIRSYLMGWRPGSETSMIYNRRHIFELSKKTALQQQEQLFKGEFDEKFN
;
A
#
# COMPACT_ATOMS: atom_id res chain seq x y z
N MET A 1 14.97 22.33 17.36
CA MET A 1 13.91 21.30 17.12
C MET A 1 13.28 21.55 15.78
N CYS A 2 13.11 20.55 14.95
CA CYS A 2 12.53 20.78 13.64
C CYS A 2 11.02 20.77 13.73
N SER A 3 10.41 21.91 13.49
CA SER A 3 9.00 22.19 13.76
C SER A 3 8.08 21.92 12.57
N ILE A 4 8.59 21.46 11.41
CA ILE A 4 7.73 21.20 10.23
C ILE A 4 7.20 19.78 10.23
N CYS A 5 5.86 19.65 10.20
CA CYS A 5 5.18 18.35 10.16
C CYS A 5 3.99 18.35 9.17
N VAL A 6 3.41 17.18 8.98
CA VAL A 6 2.19 17.01 8.18
C VAL A 6 1.04 16.69 9.12
N ASP A 7 0.04 17.56 9.11
CA ASP A 7 -1.22 17.31 9.79
C ASP A 7 -2.31 16.89 8.81
N SER A 8 -3.26 16.07 9.27
CA SER A 8 -4.30 15.49 8.40
C SER A 8 -5.65 15.57 9.08
N PHE A 9 -6.66 16.00 8.35
CA PHE A 9 -8.01 16.22 8.85
C PHE A 9 -9.07 15.86 7.81
N MET A 10 -10.31 15.92 8.21
CA MET A 10 -11.46 15.69 7.37
C MET A 10 -12.36 16.93 7.42
N PHE A 11 -12.75 17.41 6.23
CA PHE A 11 -13.74 18.47 6.11
C PHE A 11 -15.16 17.94 6.40
N GLU A 12 -16.09 18.82 6.70
CA GLU A 12 -17.50 18.47 6.94
C GLU A 12 -18.18 17.77 5.77
N ASN A 13 -17.73 18.05 4.55
CA ASN A 13 -18.18 17.38 3.34
C ASN A 13 -17.67 15.94 3.18
N GLY A 14 -16.82 15.46 4.12
CA GLY A 14 -16.22 14.13 4.09
C GLY A 14 -14.90 14.04 3.33
N GLU A 15 -14.46 15.13 2.68
CA GLU A 15 -13.17 15.16 2.02
C GLU A 15 -12.02 15.11 3.03
N ARG A 16 -11.01 14.28 2.78
CA ARG A 16 -9.80 14.17 3.58
C ARG A 16 -8.69 14.99 2.96
N TYR A 17 -8.00 15.73 3.80
CA TYR A 17 -6.91 16.59 3.38
C TYR A 17 -5.74 16.52 4.34
N CYS A 18 -4.57 16.92 3.87
CA CYS A 18 -3.40 17.12 4.72
C CYS A 18 -2.67 18.39 4.33
N HIS A 19 -2.06 19.02 5.31
CA HIS A 19 -1.26 20.21 5.12
C HIS A 19 0.10 20.12 5.80
N VAL A 20 1.06 20.88 5.30
CA VAL A 20 2.39 21.05 5.92
C VAL A 20 2.32 22.26 6.82
N VAL A 21 2.64 22.07 8.09
CA VAL A 21 2.53 23.10 9.13
C VAL A 21 3.82 23.24 9.93
N ASN A 22 4.03 24.42 10.46
CA ASN A 22 4.95 24.62 11.56
C ASN A 22 4.30 24.09 12.85
N LYS A 23 4.91 23.10 13.47
CA LYS A 23 4.36 22.43 14.65
C LYS A 23 4.32 23.36 15.88
N ASP A 24 5.24 24.30 15.97
CA ASP A 24 5.37 25.17 17.15
C ASP A 24 4.35 26.31 17.12
N THR A 25 4.07 26.86 15.92
CA THR A 25 3.09 27.96 15.75
C THR A 25 1.72 27.49 15.27
N GLY A 26 1.62 26.26 14.72
CA GLY A 26 0.43 25.76 14.07
C GLY A 26 0.19 26.35 12.67
N GLU A 27 1.04 27.26 12.19
CA GLU A 27 0.86 27.96 10.94
C GLU A 27 1.14 27.06 9.73
N PRO A 28 0.24 27.06 8.73
CA PRO A 28 0.46 26.32 7.49
C PRO A 28 1.51 27.03 6.62
N LEU A 29 2.41 26.26 6.00
CA LEU A 29 3.38 26.79 5.05
C LEU A 29 2.69 27.08 3.72
N TYR A 30 2.82 28.31 3.21
CA TYR A 30 2.08 28.78 2.05
C TYR A 30 2.35 27.95 0.77
N TYR A 31 3.58 27.93 0.26
CA TYR A 31 3.88 27.25 -1.00
C TYR A 31 3.73 25.71 -0.96
N PRO A 32 4.14 24.99 0.09
CA PRO A 32 3.84 23.58 0.25
C PRO A 32 2.35 23.27 0.11
N ASN A 33 1.50 24.03 0.80
CA ASN A 33 0.07 23.79 0.80
C ASN A 33 -0.60 24.22 -0.51
N LEU A 34 -0.12 25.28 -1.15
CA LEU A 34 -0.55 25.67 -2.49
C LEU A 34 -0.24 24.56 -3.50
N TYR A 35 0.96 23.96 -3.44
CA TYR A 35 1.33 22.83 -4.29
C TYR A 35 0.44 21.62 -4.04
N ILE A 36 0.23 21.23 -2.76
CA ILE A 36 -0.62 20.09 -2.40
C ILE A 36 -2.04 20.32 -2.94
N THR A 37 -2.58 21.52 -2.81
CA THR A 37 -3.92 21.84 -3.30
C THR A 37 -4.00 21.77 -4.81
N THR A 38 -3.11 22.49 -5.51
CA THR A 38 -3.22 22.69 -6.96
C THR A 38 -2.69 21.53 -7.78
N GLN A 39 -1.63 20.87 -7.34
CA GLN A 39 -0.95 19.82 -8.10
C GLN A 39 -1.29 18.39 -7.65
N VAL A 40 -1.83 18.23 -6.44
CA VAL A 40 -2.12 16.89 -5.89
C VAL A 40 -3.62 16.69 -5.68
N ARG A 41 -4.26 17.52 -4.86
CA ARG A 41 -5.70 17.42 -4.56
C ARG A 41 -6.56 17.56 -5.83
N ASN A 42 -6.30 18.58 -6.63
CA ASN A 42 -7.09 18.85 -7.84
C ASN A 42 -6.94 17.76 -8.91
N ARG A 43 -5.97 16.85 -8.78
CA ARG A 43 -5.84 15.62 -9.58
C ARG A 43 -6.58 14.42 -8.98
N SER A 44 -7.40 14.64 -7.96
CA SER A 44 -8.17 13.59 -7.27
C SER A 44 -7.31 12.48 -6.63
N GLU A 45 -6.09 12.82 -6.20
CA GLU A 45 -5.22 11.89 -5.52
C GLU A 45 -5.76 11.52 -4.13
N SER A 46 -5.45 10.31 -3.69
CA SER A 46 -5.89 9.84 -2.37
C SER A 46 -5.17 10.57 -1.24
N ILE A 47 -5.81 10.69 -0.07
CA ILE A 47 -5.18 11.24 1.14
C ILE A 47 -3.83 10.56 1.46
N SER A 48 -3.70 9.26 1.22
CA SER A 48 -2.44 8.53 1.42
C SER A 48 -1.35 9.04 0.49
N THR A 49 -1.67 9.33 -0.79
CA THR A 49 -0.73 9.91 -1.77
C THR A 49 -0.38 11.33 -1.37
N MET A 50 -1.39 12.16 -1.03
CA MET A 50 -1.15 13.53 -0.55
C MET A 50 -0.21 13.55 0.66
N LYS A 51 -0.43 12.67 1.64
CA LYS A 51 0.40 12.59 2.85
C LYS A 51 1.85 12.23 2.55
N VAL A 52 2.11 11.28 1.66
CA VAL A 52 3.49 10.88 1.30
C VAL A 52 4.20 12.00 0.55
N ILE A 53 3.49 12.71 -0.33
CA ILE A 53 3.99 13.92 -1.02
C ILE A 53 4.27 15.02 0.00
N ALA A 54 3.31 15.36 0.85
CA ALA A 54 3.45 16.37 1.91
C ALA A 54 4.61 16.04 2.84
N GLY A 55 4.79 14.77 3.23
CA GLY A 55 5.90 14.30 4.04
C GLY A 55 7.26 14.50 3.37
N SER A 56 7.34 14.30 2.04
CA SER A 56 8.57 14.56 1.29
C SER A 56 8.90 16.07 1.22
N ILE A 57 7.88 16.91 1.09
CA ILE A 57 8.03 18.37 1.08
C ILE A 57 8.36 18.88 2.50
N SER A 58 7.70 18.34 3.54
CA SER A 58 8.03 18.64 4.94
C SER A 58 9.52 18.34 5.23
N LEU A 59 10.05 17.23 4.72
CA LEU A 59 11.44 16.86 4.87
C LEU A 59 12.38 17.87 4.18
N LEU A 60 12.01 18.37 2.99
CA LEU A 60 12.75 19.42 2.30
C LEU A 60 12.81 20.72 3.13
N TYR A 61 11.69 21.15 3.70
CA TYR A 61 11.64 22.37 4.51
C TYR A 61 12.39 22.22 5.85
N ARG A 62 12.39 21.01 6.44
CA ARG A 62 13.29 20.69 7.57
C ARG A 62 14.75 20.85 7.21
N PHE A 63 15.15 20.37 6.03
CA PHE A 63 16.51 20.57 5.51
C PHE A 63 16.84 22.06 5.36
N PHE A 64 15.94 22.85 4.77
CA PHE A 64 16.15 24.29 4.60
C PHE A 64 16.29 25.02 5.93
N MET A 65 15.44 24.72 6.91
CA MET A 65 15.56 25.29 8.25
C MET A 65 16.91 24.94 8.91
N ARG A 66 17.33 23.69 8.79
CA ARG A 66 18.61 23.24 9.38
C ARG A 66 19.83 23.90 8.75
N LYS A 67 19.75 24.24 7.47
CA LYS A 67 20.84 24.87 6.71
C LYS A 67 20.67 26.39 6.62
N GLU A 68 19.66 26.96 7.27
CA GLU A 68 19.33 28.39 7.22
C GLU A 68 19.14 28.91 5.79
N ILE A 69 18.53 28.09 4.92
CA ILE A 69 18.27 28.39 3.52
C ILE A 69 16.89 29.01 3.38
N ASN A 70 16.82 30.26 2.94
CA ASN A 70 15.59 30.87 2.43
C ASN A 70 15.47 30.57 0.93
N ILE A 71 14.77 29.50 0.58
CA ILE A 71 14.70 29.03 -0.81
C ILE A 71 13.89 30.00 -1.69
N ASP A 72 12.86 30.66 -1.15
CA ASP A 72 12.02 31.59 -1.90
C ASP A 72 12.83 32.82 -2.34
N GLU A 73 13.59 33.42 -1.42
CA GLU A 73 14.47 34.53 -1.70
C GLU A 73 15.59 34.15 -2.69
N ARG A 74 16.19 32.97 -2.52
CA ARG A 74 17.23 32.47 -3.45
C ARG A 74 16.70 32.31 -4.87
N ILE A 75 15.52 31.69 -5.04
CA ILE A 75 14.91 31.50 -6.36
C ILE A 75 14.60 32.85 -7.00
N GLN A 76 14.05 33.82 -6.27
CA GLN A 76 13.79 35.18 -6.78
C GLN A 76 15.09 35.84 -7.29
N LYS A 77 16.21 35.64 -6.60
CA LYS A 77 17.54 36.11 -7.01
C LYS A 77 18.22 35.22 -8.06
N LYS A 78 17.53 34.17 -8.58
CA LYS A 78 18.06 33.16 -9.50
C LYS A 78 19.27 32.39 -8.92
N ILE A 79 19.38 32.29 -7.61
CA ILE A 79 20.41 31.52 -6.88
C ILE A 79 19.78 30.18 -6.49
N PHE A 80 20.18 29.10 -7.17
CA PHE A 80 19.70 27.74 -6.87
C PHE A 80 20.62 27.06 -5.83
N LEU A 81 20.26 25.84 -5.42
CA LEU A 81 21.10 25.05 -4.53
C LEU A 81 22.45 24.74 -5.21
N ALA A 82 23.53 24.97 -4.50
CA ALA A 82 24.86 24.61 -4.94
C ALA A 82 25.05 23.07 -4.99
N PRO A 83 26.01 22.54 -5.75
CA PRO A 83 26.22 21.10 -5.86
C PRO A 83 26.38 20.38 -4.50
N HIS A 84 27.12 20.96 -3.57
CA HIS A 84 27.29 20.39 -2.22
C HIS A 84 25.97 20.40 -1.41
N GLU A 85 25.15 21.45 -1.54
CA GLU A 85 23.83 21.52 -0.89
C GLU A 85 22.87 20.46 -1.44
N ILE A 86 22.97 20.16 -2.76
CA ILE A 86 22.19 19.06 -3.37
C ILE A 86 22.65 17.71 -2.80
N GLU A 87 23.96 17.46 -2.63
CA GLU A 87 24.44 16.20 -2.02
C GLU A 87 23.96 16.07 -0.58
N ASP A 88 24.07 17.12 0.22
CA ASP A 88 23.59 17.16 1.60
C ASP A 88 22.08 16.89 1.68
N LEU A 89 21.28 17.48 0.77
CA LEU A 89 19.84 17.23 0.66
C LEU A 89 19.55 15.77 0.34
N ILE A 90 20.26 15.17 -0.62
CA ILE A 90 20.09 13.78 -1.02
C ILE A 90 20.46 12.84 0.13
N GLU A 91 21.50 13.12 0.87
CA GLU A 91 21.85 12.38 2.08
C GLU A 91 20.77 12.52 3.13
N PHE A 92 20.34 13.74 3.46
CA PHE A 92 19.30 14.02 4.43
C PHE A 92 18.00 13.28 4.10
N THR A 93 17.57 13.27 2.84
CA THR A 93 16.37 12.55 2.40
C THR A 93 16.48 11.03 2.49
N SER A 94 17.69 10.51 2.70
CA SER A 94 17.92 9.06 2.84
C SER A 94 17.61 8.54 4.24
N PHE A 95 17.53 9.41 5.24
CA PHE A 95 17.26 9.01 6.61
C PHE A 95 15.75 8.85 6.89
N ASN A 96 15.44 7.94 7.85
CA ASN A 96 14.10 7.73 8.34
C ASN A 96 13.92 8.54 9.65
N PHE A 97 13.18 9.62 9.55
CA PHE A 97 12.82 10.43 10.72
C PHE A 97 11.44 10.00 11.21
N ARG A 98 11.33 9.64 12.48
CA ARG A 98 10.03 9.43 13.12
C ARG A 98 9.46 10.77 13.58
N ASP A 99 8.13 10.90 13.56
CA ASP A 99 7.47 12.10 14.06
C ASP A 99 7.82 12.28 15.55
N GLY A 100 8.49 13.39 15.90
CA GLY A 100 8.87 13.74 17.26
C GLY A 100 10.29 13.34 17.69
N GLU A 101 11.06 12.64 16.87
CA GLU A 101 12.48 12.42 17.13
C GLU A 101 13.29 13.67 16.71
N ASP A 102 14.26 14.07 17.54
CA ASP A 102 15.24 15.08 17.17
C ASP A 102 15.94 14.66 15.87
N ASP A 103 16.12 15.61 14.93
CA ASP A 103 16.80 15.38 13.66
C ASP A 103 18.25 14.86 13.82
N ASN A 104 18.75 14.85 15.04
CA ASN A 104 20.07 14.31 15.41
C ASN A 104 20.07 12.77 15.53
N PHE A 105 18.91 12.11 15.67
CA PHE A 105 18.81 10.65 15.74
C PHE A 105 18.46 10.06 14.37
N ARG A 106 19.47 9.67 13.62
CA ARG A 106 19.37 8.93 12.35
C ARG A 106 19.07 7.46 12.62
N SER A 107 17.77 7.10 12.75
CA SER A 107 17.40 5.74 13.19
C SER A 107 17.63 4.66 12.14
N SER A 108 17.55 4.95 10.86
CA SER A 108 17.81 3.99 9.77
C SER A 108 17.80 4.67 8.39
N ILE A 109 18.42 4.01 7.40
CA ILE A 109 18.36 4.43 5.99
C ILE A 109 17.08 3.88 5.36
N VAL A 110 16.38 4.71 4.61
CA VAL A 110 15.17 4.28 3.89
C VAL A 110 15.51 3.39 2.70
N LYS A 111 14.58 2.51 2.32
CA LYS A 111 14.74 1.66 1.14
C LYS A 111 14.81 2.49 -0.16
N LYS A 112 15.51 1.98 -1.18
CA LYS A 112 15.67 2.61 -2.51
C LYS A 112 14.38 3.17 -3.10
N PRO A 113 13.21 2.46 -3.10
CA PRO A 113 11.96 3.01 -3.63
C PRO A 113 11.47 4.27 -2.88
N THR A 114 11.63 4.31 -1.55
CA THR A 114 11.27 5.48 -0.73
C THR A 114 12.17 6.66 -1.05
N LYS A 115 13.48 6.44 -1.16
CA LYS A 115 14.45 7.47 -1.56
C LYS A 115 14.13 8.01 -2.96
N TYR A 116 13.87 7.13 -3.91
CA TYR A 116 13.47 7.48 -5.27
C TYR A 116 12.23 8.38 -5.28
N PHE A 117 11.20 7.98 -4.52
CA PHE A 117 9.96 8.74 -4.42
C PHE A 117 10.19 10.13 -3.81
N ARG A 118 10.93 10.22 -2.70
CA ARG A 118 11.25 11.50 -2.04
C ARG A 118 11.98 12.45 -2.99
N ILE A 119 13.05 12.00 -3.63
CA ILE A 119 13.83 12.82 -4.57
C ILE A 119 12.96 13.28 -5.76
N THR A 120 12.11 12.39 -6.29
CA THR A 120 11.20 12.73 -7.39
C THR A 120 10.20 13.80 -6.96
N THR A 121 9.58 13.65 -5.80
CA THR A 121 8.62 14.62 -5.26
C THR A 121 9.27 15.97 -5.00
N ILE A 122 10.45 15.98 -4.37
CA ILE A 122 11.21 17.21 -4.07
C ILE A 122 11.59 17.92 -5.38
N ALA A 123 12.09 17.19 -6.37
CA ALA A 123 12.44 17.77 -7.66
C ALA A 123 11.25 18.40 -8.37
N ASN A 124 10.11 17.69 -8.39
CA ASN A 124 8.87 18.20 -9.00
C ASN A 124 8.32 19.42 -8.24
N TYR A 125 8.39 19.42 -6.91
CA TYR A 125 7.98 20.57 -6.10
C TYR A 125 8.89 21.79 -6.37
N LEU A 126 10.22 21.63 -6.36
CA LEU A 126 11.16 22.71 -6.64
C LEU A 126 11.02 23.24 -8.07
N GLU A 127 10.78 22.37 -9.06
CA GLU A 127 10.49 22.78 -10.43
C GLU A 127 9.25 23.68 -10.49
N TRP A 128 8.18 23.28 -9.81
CA TRP A 128 6.95 24.07 -9.73
C TRP A 128 7.18 25.39 -9.00
N LEU A 129 7.91 25.38 -7.88
CA LEU A 129 8.21 26.58 -7.09
C LEU A 129 9.05 27.58 -7.90
N CYS A 130 10.07 27.13 -8.63
CA CYS A 130 10.85 27.96 -9.53
C CYS A 130 9.97 28.59 -10.62
N LYS A 131 9.04 27.81 -11.21
CA LYS A 131 8.11 28.32 -12.22
C LYS A 131 7.19 29.40 -11.64
N ILE A 132 6.69 29.23 -10.41
CA ILE A 132 5.83 30.24 -9.75
C ILE A 132 6.60 31.56 -9.53
N HIS A 133 7.80 31.49 -8.99
CA HIS A 133 8.59 32.71 -8.69
C HIS A 133 9.15 33.40 -9.95
N LEU A 134 9.43 32.65 -11.00
CA LEU A 134 10.14 33.17 -12.18
C LEU A 134 9.26 33.25 -13.44
N SER A 135 7.93 32.98 -13.31
CA SER A 135 6.99 33.00 -14.44
C SER A 135 6.93 34.37 -15.18
N HIS A 136 7.22 35.45 -14.49
CA HIS A 136 7.18 36.79 -15.02
C HIS A 136 8.44 37.23 -15.80
N THR A 137 9.51 36.42 -15.75
CA THR A 137 10.81 36.85 -16.32
C THR A 137 10.96 36.59 -17.80
N GLY A 138 10.07 35.80 -18.45
CA GLY A 138 9.98 35.61 -19.91
C GLY A 138 11.26 35.15 -20.66
N GLN A 139 12.40 35.01 -19.97
CA GLN A 139 13.69 34.71 -20.55
C GLN A 139 13.90 33.20 -20.77
N LYS A 140 14.17 32.80 -22.02
CA LYS A 140 14.47 31.39 -22.39
C LYS A 140 15.62 30.83 -21.58
N ASP A 141 16.64 31.62 -21.25
CA ASP A 141 17.79 31.20 -20.46
C ASP A 141 17.40 30.80 -19.02
N THR A 142 16.44 31.49 -18.40
CA THR A 142 15.95 31.16 -17.07
C THR A 142 15.34 29.76 -17.03
N LEU A 143 14.59 29.37 -18.05
CA LEU A 143 14.00 28.01 -18.13
C LEU A 143 15.07 26.94 -18.25
N LYS A 144 16.16 27.20 -19.00
CA LYS A 144 17.29 26.28 -19.13
C LYS A 144 17.99 26.08 -17.79
N TYR A 145 18.27 27.15 -17.05
CA TYR A 145 18.87 27.06 -15.71
C TYR A 145 17.99 26.27 -14.71
N ILE A 146 16.67 26.48 -14.73
CA ILE A 146 15.74 25.69 -13.91
C ILE A 146 15.82 24.21 -14.28
N LEU A 147 15.78 23.88 -15.57
CA LEU A 147 15.85 22.50 -16.04
C LEU A 147 17.15 21.83 -15.65
N ASP A 148 18.28 22.51 -15.78
CA ASP A 148 19.61 21.98 -15.42
C ASP A 148 19.69 21.73 -13.88
N PHE A 149 19.21 22.68 -13.09
CA PHE A 149 19.12 22.52 -11.63
C PHE A 149 18.27 21.28 -11.24
N ILE A 150 17.07 21.18 -11.79
CA ILE A 150 16.17 20.07 -11.50
C ILE A 150 16.71 18.72 -12.01
N ASN A 151 17.35 18.71 -13.17
CA ASN A 151 18.00 17.51 -13.71
C ASN A 151 19.16 17.04 -12.82
N ASN A 152 19.93 17.96 -12.23
CA ASN A 152 20.99 17.61 -11.28
C ASN A 152 20.42 16.87 -10.06
N ILE A 153 19.28 17.31 -9.52
CA ILE A 153 18.59 16.59 -8.44
C ILE A 153 18.07 15.24 -8.94
N LYS A 154 17.41 15.21 -10.12
CA LYS A 154 16.81 13.98 -10.69
C LYS A 154 17.85 12.90 -10.99
N ARG A 155 19.09 13.27 -11.38
CA ARG A 155 20.21 12.34 -11.64
C ARG A 155 20.68 11.61 -10.37
N LYS A 156 20.43 12.15 -9.17
CA LYS A 156 20.77 11.51 -7.89
C LYS A 156 19.79 10.44 -7.43
N LYS A 157 18.72 10.17 -8.21
CA LYS A 157 17.79 9.09 -7.91
C LYS A 157 18.49 7.74 -7.96
N PRO A 158 18.23 6.83 -7.01
CA PRO A 158 18.77 5.48 -7.07
C PRO A 158 18.32 4.78 -8.36
N ARG A 159 19.24 4.11 -9.03
CA ARG A 159 18.90 3.28 -10.20
C ARG A 159 18.06 2.11 -9.75
N ASN A 160 16.95 1.87 -10.45
CA ASN A 160 16.04 0.77 -10.14
C ASN A 160 16.50 -0.49 -10.89
N ASN A 161 17.60 -1.09 -10.41
CA ASN A 161 18.11 -2.35 -10.95
C ASN A 161 17.32 -3.58 -10.47
N ASP A 162 16.38 -3.38 -9.52
CA ASP A 162 15.65 -4.46 -8.87
C ASP A 162 14.44 -4.98 -9.69
N LYS A 163 14.29 -4.58 -10.97
CA LYS A 163 13.23 -5.09 -11.85
C LYS A 163 13.28 -6.63 -12.05
N TYR A 164 14.40 -7.25 -11.73
CA TYR A 164 14.66 -8.68 -11.91
C TYR A 164 14.87 -9.46 -10.61
N ASN A 165 14.64 -8.87 -9.43
CA ASN A 165 14.59 -9.68 -8.22
C ASN A 165 13.42 -10.66 -8.34
N MET A 166 13.77 -11.89 -8.66
CA MET A 166 12.86 -13.03 -8.65
C MET A 166 12.55 -13.40 -7.19
N ASP A 167 11.78 -12.55 -6.49
CA ASP A 167 11.10 -12.96 -5.26
C ASP A 167 10.02 -13.98 -5.63
N ILE A 168 10.48 -15.20 -5.91
CA ILE A 168 9.64 -16.37 -6.21
C ILE A 168 8.74 -16.68 -5.02
N GLU A 169 9.14 -16.28 -3.81
CA GLU A 169 8.48 -16.58 -2.53
C GLU A 169 7.41 -15.56 -2.10
N LYS A 170 6.74 -14.89 -3.03
CA LYS A 170 5.68 -13.92 -2.65
C LYS A 170 4.38 -14.56 -2.16
N SER A 171 4.15 -15.84 -2.43
CA SER A 171 3.00 -16.61 -1.94
C SER A 171 3.37 -17.44 -0.71
N LEU A 172 2.36 -17.82 0.07
CA LEU A 172 2.50 -18.81 1.12
C LEU A 172 2.47 -20.21 0.50
N ASP A 173 3.27 -21.12 1.02
CA ASP A 173 3.17 -22.54 0.72
C ASP A 173 2.08 -23.21 1.58
N LYS A 174 1.88 -24.52 1.38
CA LYS A 174 0.84 -25.29 2.09
C LYS A 174 1.10 -25.33 3.59
N GLU A 175 2.33 -25.54 4.03
CA GLU A 175 2.69 -25.65 5.45
C GLU A 175 2.45 -24.31 6.16
N GLN A 176 2.80 -23.19 5.51
CA GLN A 176 2.53 -21.84 6.02
C GLN A 176 1.02 -21.56 6.13
N LEU A 177 0.21 -22.01 5.15
CA LEU A 177 -1.24 -21.87 5.19
C LEU A 177 -1.86 -22.69 6.30
N ASP A 178 -1.45 -23.95 6.45
CA ASP A 178 -1.92 -24.83 7.52
C ASP A 178 -1.55 -24.27 8.90
N SER A 179 -0.34 -23.76 9.06
CA SER A 179 0.11 -23.05 10.26
C SER A 179 -0.71 -21.79 10.53
N LEU A 180 -1.01 -21.00 9.51
CA LEU A 180 -1.81 -19.77 9.63
C LEU A 180 -3.21 -20.06 10.16
N PHE A 181 -3.93 -20.97 9.53
CA PHE A 181 -5.34 -21.24 9.89
C PHE A 181 -5.48 -22.06 11.16
N SER A 182 -4.55 -22.96 11.48
CA SER A 182 -4.52 -23.63 12.78
C SER A 182 -4.23 -22.67 13.93
N THR A 183 -3.35 -21.70 13.71
CA THR A 183 -3.06 -20.63 14.69
C THR A 183 -4.27 -19.73 14.91
N LEU A 184 -4.99 -19.36 13.83
CA LEU A 184 -6.11 -18.43 13.90
C LEU A 184 -7.45 -19.07 14.28
N ALA A 185 -7.55 -20.39 14.29
CA ALA A 185 -8.79 -21.08 14.65
C ALA A 185 -9.29 -20.61 16.02
N PRO A 186 -10.57 -20.19 16.13
CA PRO A 186 -11.15 -19.81 17.42
C PRO A 186 -11.04 -20.95 18.43
N GLY A 187 -10.60 -20.64 19.64
CA GLY A 187 -10.37 -21.65 20.70
C GLY A 187 -9.04 -22.40 20.58
N SER A 188 -8.26 -22.21 19.55
CA SER A 188 -6.93 -22.82 19.42
C SER A 188 -5.99 -22.34 20.54
N LYS A 189 -5.24 -23.26 21.13
CA LYS A 189 -4.19 -22.95 22.12
C LYS A 189 -3.04 -22.12 21.52
N LEU A 190 -2.87 -22.17 20.19
CA LEU A 190 -1.88 -21.42 19.45
C LEU A 190 -2.34 -19.98 19.13
N ASN A 191 -3.62 -19.68 19.35
CA ASN A 191 -4.18 -18.37 18.97
C ASN A 191 -3.63 -17.25 19.86
N PRO A 192 -2.88 -16.27 19.30
CA PRO A 192 -2.22 -15.23 20.09
C PRO A 192 -3.19 -14.14 20.59
N PHE A 193 -4.47 -14.24 20.24
CA PHE A 193 -5.48 -13.25 20.57
C PHE A 193 -6.38 -13.69 21.71
N SER A 194 -6.90 -12.74 22.47
CA SER A 194 -7.97 -13.00 23.42
C SER A 194 -9.21 -13.53 22.72
N GLU A 195 -9.96 -14.41 23.37
CA GLU A 195 -11.16 -15.08 22.84
C GLU A 195 -12.14 -14.10 22.18
N LYS A 196 -12.35 -12.93 22.82
CA LYS A 196 -13.28 -11.89 22.33
C LYS A 196 -13.03 -11.44 20.89
N VAL A 197 -11.78 -11.53 20.38
CA VAL A 197 -11.42 -11.02 19.04
C VAL A 197 -11.01 -12.13 18.07
N GLN A 198 -10.95 -13.39 18.52
CA GLN A 198 -10.48 -14.50 17.69
C GLN A 198 -11.33 -14.69 16.43
N LYS A 199 -12.65 -14.72 16.55
CA LYS A 199 -13.57 -14.88 15.39
C LYS A 199 -13.39 -13.74 14.39
N ARG A 200 -13.37 -12.47 14.87
CA ARG A 200 -13.11 -11.32 14.00
C ARG A 200 -11.80 -11.44 13.25
N ASN A 201 -10.72 -11.77 13.97
CA ASN A 201 -9.39 -11.84 13.38
C ASN A 201 -9.28 -13.02 12.40
N ASN A 202 -9.83 -14.18 12.74
CA ASN A 202 -9.92 -15.32 11.82
C ASN A 202 -10.66 -14.95 10.53
N LEU A 203 -11.84 -14.32 10.65
CA LEU A 203 -12.62 -13.89 9.49
C LEU A 203 -11.88 -12.88 8.60
N ILE A 204 -11.09 -11.96 9.20
CA ILE A 204 -10.22 -11.06 8.44
C ILE A 204 -9.29 -11.85 7.51
N PHE A 205 -8.60 -12.87 8.02
CA PHE A 205 -7.67 -13.66 7.23
C PHE A 205 -8.37 -14.59 6.25
N LEU A 206 -9.52 -15.15 6.60
CA LEU A 206 -10.35 -15.94 5.69
C LEU A 206 -10.75 -15.12 4.46
N LEU A 207 -11.29 -13.90 4.65
CA LEU A 207 -11.69 -13.04 3.54
C LEU A 207 -10.50 -12.59 2.68
N LEU A 208 -9.34 -12.30 3.31
CA LEU A 208 -8.12 -11.98 2.58
C LEU A 208 -7.64 -13.15 1.72
N TYR A 209 -7.74 -14.37 2.23
CA TYR A 209 -7.32 -15.58 1.52
C TYR A 209 -8.31 -16.01 0.47
N CYS A 210 -9.61 -16.13 0.81
CA CYS A 210 -10.63 -16.64 -0.12
C CYS A 210 -10.86 -15.73 -1.32
N PHE A 211 -10.70 -14.41 -1.17
CA PHE A 211 -10.98 -13.45 -2.23
C PHE A 211 -9.75 -12.67 -2.71
N GLY A 212 -8.60 -12.90 -2.12
CA GLY A 212 -7.41 -12.14 -2.45
C GLY A 212 -7.58 -10.64 -2.24
N LEU A 213 -8.36 -10.18 -1.25
CA LEU A 213 -8.67 -8.78 -1.02
C LEU A 213 -7.43 -7.95 -0.68
N ARG A 214 -7.44 -6.70 -1.13
CA ARG A 214 -6.53 -5.70 -0.57
C ARG A 214 -7.02 -5.24 0.81
N ALA A 215 -6.10 -4.84 1.70
CA ALA A 215 -6.46 -4.32 3.02
C ALA A 215 -7.49 -3.19 2.95
N GLY A 216 -7.38 -2.29 1.96
CA GLY A 216 -8.34 -1.20 1.76
C GLY A 216 -9.73 -1.69 1.37
N GLU A 217 -9.85 -2.76 0.59
CA GLU A 217 -11.12 -3.40 0.24
C GLU A 217 -11.76 -4.04 1.47
N LEU A 218 -10.98 -4.86 2.20
CA LEU A 218 -11.42 -5.52 3.43
C LEU A 218 -11.95 -4.53 4.47
N LEU A 219 -11.16 -3.48 4.75
CA LEU A 219 -11.48 -2.49 5.79
C LEU A 219 -12.63 -1.54 5.41
N ASN A 220 -13.02 -1.53 4.13
CA ASN A 220 -14.14 -0.74 3.62
C ASN A 220 -15.43 -1.57 3.47
N LEU A 221 -15.38 -2.87 3.73
CA LEU A 221 -16.57 -3.74 3.68
C LEU A 221 -17.61 -3.31 4.70
N ARG A 222 -18.86 -3.31 4.26
CA ARG A 222 -20.04 -3.02 5.07
C ARG A 222 -20.98 -4.22 5.10
N ILE A 223 -21.83 -4.28 6.12
CA ILE A 223 -22.86 -5.32 6.20
C ILE A 223 -23.78 -5.24 4.99
N GLY A 224 -24.16 -4.02 4.54
CA GLY A 224 -24.97 -3.81 3.35
C GLY A 224 -24.30 -4.15 2.01
N ASP A 225 -23.02 -4.53 2.00
CA ASP A 225 -22.33 -5.06 0.81
C ASP A 225 -22.48 -6.58 0.67
N ILE A 226 -23.06 -7.25 1.68
CA ILE A 226 -23.19 -8.71 1.76
C ILE A 226 -24.63 -9.08 1.47
N ASP A 227 -24.81 -9.84 0.40
CA ASP A 227 -26.09 -10.42 0.02
C ASP A 227 -26.11 -11.89 0.45
N PHE A 228 -26.83 -12.18 1.53
CA PHE A 228 -26.91 -13.52 2.09
C PHE A 228 -27.81 -14.45 1.25
N ALA A 229 -28.77 -13.90 0.51
CA ALA A 229 -29.62 -14.68 -0.36
C ALA A 229 -28.88 -15.20 -1.59
N GLU A 230 -28.12 -14.30 -2.23
CA GLU A 230 -27.33 -14.61 -3.42
C GLU A 230 -25.90 -15.12 -3.08
N SER A 231 -25.55 -15.20 -1.81
CA SER A 231 -24.20 -15.58 -1.34
C SER A 231 -23.11 -14.74 -2.01
N THR A 232 -23.30 -13.42 -2.12
CA THR A 232 -22.34 -12.52 -2.77
C THR A 232 -21.86 -11.39 -1.87
N ILE A 233 -20.64 -10.91 -2.15
CA ILE A 233 -20.03 -9.77 -1.47
C ILE A 233 -19.65 -8.72 -2.52
N ALA A 234 -20.20 -7.51 -2.41
CA ALA A 234 -19.90 -6.41 -3.30
C ALA A 234 -18.67 -5.60 -2.81
N ILE A 235 -17.66 -5.48 -3.66
CA ILE A 235 -16.52 -4.58 -3.41
C ILE A 235 -16.85 -3.24 -4.06
N ARG A 236 -17.12 -2.22 -3.24
CA ARG A 236 -17.54 -0.89 -3.69
C ARG A 236 -16.52 0.18 -3.36
N ARG A 237 -16.34 1.13 -4.27
CA ARG A 237 -15.48 2.30 -4.06
C ARG A 237 -16.30 3.45 -3.45
N ARG A 238 -15.93 3.85 -2.22
CA ARG A 238 -16.53 4.99 -1.52
C ARG A 238 -15.43 6.00 -1.20
N ALA A 239 -15.22 6.96 -2.08
CA ALA A 239 -14.28 8.05 -1.82
C ALA A 239 -14.96 9.16 -1.02
N ASN A 240 -14.22 9.79 -0.11
CA ASN A 240 -14.70 10.91 0.70
C ASN A 240 -16.04 10.65 1.41
N ASP A 241 -16.17 9.44 1.94
CA ASP A 241 -17.40 9.02 2.61
C ASP A 241 -17.55 9.75 3.96
N LYS A 242 -18.60 10.56 4.07
CA LYS A 242 -18.92 11.32 5.29
C LYS A 242 -19.25 10.43 6.48
N THR A 243 -19.74 9.21 6.21
CA THR A 243 -20.12 8.27 7.27
C THR A 243 -18.93 7.49 7.83
N ASP A 244 -17.75 7.58 7.20
CA ASP A 244 -16.53 6.97 7.68
C ASP A 244 -15.79 7.94 8.62
N PRO A 245 -15.73 7.66 9.93
CA PRO A 245 -15.11 8.54 10.91
C PRO A 245 -13.58 8.57 10.85
N ARG A 246 -12.97 7.71 10.03
CA ARG A 246 -11.51 7.61 9.93
C ARG A 246 -10.94 8.71 9.06
N VAL A 247 -10.01 9.49 9.59
CA VAL A 247 -9.23 10.48 8.82
C VAL A 247 -8.48 9.79 7.68
N TYR A 248 -7.91 8.61 7.94
CA TYR A 248 -7.27 7.77 6.92
C TYR A 248 -8.27 6.72 6.43
N GLN A 249 -9.20 7.15 5.58
CA GLN A 249 -10.19 6.26 4.99
C GLN A 249 -9.51 5.18 4.16
N PRO A 250 -9.78 3.89 4.40
CA PRO A 250 -9.40 2.82 3.51
C PRO A 250 -10.10 2.98 2.17
N LEU A 251 -9.34 3.09 1.08
CA LEU A 251 -9.91 3.25 -0.26
C LEU A 251 -9.78 1.98 -1.08
N VAL A 252 -10.84 1.64 -1.80
CA VAL A 252 -10.84 0.64 -2.86
C VAL A 252 -10.19 1.28 -4.09
N LYS A 253 -8.99 0.80 -4.45
CA LYS A 253 -8.21 1.27 -5.62
C LYS A 253 -8.49 0.46 -6.88
N THR A 254 -9.34 -0.54 -6.78
CA THR A 254 -9.74 -1.49 -7.83
C THR A 254 -11.09 -1.12 -8.42
N CYS A 255 -11.46 -1.78 -9.52
CA CYS A 255 -12.81 -1.72 -10.05
C CYS A 255 -13.80 -2.37 -9.08
N GLU A 256 -15.02 -1.86 -9.05
CA GLU A 256 -16.12 -2.47 -8.32
C GLU A 256 -16.46 -3.84 -8.90
N ARG A 257 -16.84 -4.77 -8.04
CA ARG A 257 -17.17 -6.14 -8.45
C ARG A 257 -17.97 -6.86 -7.39
N LYS A 258 -18.68 -7.91 -7.80
CA LYS A 258 -19.31 -8.88 -6.90
C LYS A 258 -18.47 -10.15 -6.85
N LEU A 259 -18.26 -10.69 -5.66
CA LEU A 259 -17.53 -11.93 -5.40
C LEU A 259 -18.51 -12.94 -4.83
N ILE A 260 -18.46 -14.18 -5.31
CA ILE A 260 -19.32 -15.28 -4.84
C ILE A 260 -18.62 -15.93 -3.65
N ALA A 261 -19.36 -16.12 -2.57
CA ALA A 261 -18.88 -16.77 -1.35
C ALA A 261 -19.49 -18.16 -1.20
N ASP A 262 -18.69 -19.08 -0.66
CA ASP A 262 -19.19 -20.39 -0.24
C ASP A 262 -20.14 -20.26 0.97
N THR A 263 -21.08 -21.18 1.10
CA THR A 263 -22.08 -21.20 2.17
C THR A 263 -21.44 -21.21 3.57
N LYS A 264 -20.34 -21.92 3.78
CA LYS A 264 -19.63 -21.93 5.07
C LYS A 264 -19.03 -20.57 5.41
N LEU A 265 -18.45 -19.90 4.41
CA LEU A 265 -17.90 -18.55 4.60
C LEU A 265 -19.02 -17.53 4.90
N MET A 266 -20.16 -17.65 4.23
CA MET A 266 -21.35 -16.82 4.51
C MET A 266 -21.88 -17.06 5.93
N PHE A 267 -21.87 -18.30 6.39
CA PHE A 267 -22.23 -18.64 7.77
C PHE A 267 -21.26 -18.00 8.78
N GLU A 268 -19.94 -18.07 8.56
CA GLU A 268 -18.94 -17.43 9.43
C GLU A 268 -19.12 -15.91 9.50
N ILE A 269 -19.45 -15.27 8.38
CA ILE A 269 -19.75 -13.84 8.33
C ILE A 269 -21.02 -13.52 9.13
N SER A 270 -22.09 -14.31 8.93
CA SER A 270 -23.36 -14.13 9.64
C SER A 270 -23.20 -14.34 11.15
N ASP A 271 -22.50 -15.42 11.55
CA ASP A 271 -22.23 -15.71 12.95
C ASP A 271 -21.44 -14.57 13.62
N TYR A 272 -20.39 -14.07 12.95
CA TYR A 272 -19.63 -12.93 13.43
C TYR A 272 -20.51 -11.67 13.61
N ILE A 273 -21.36 -11.36 12.65
CA ILE A 273 -22.25 -10.19 12.71
C ILE A 273 -23.23 -10.31 13.87
N MET A 274 -23.90 -11.44 13.97
CA MET A 274 -25.00 -11.64 14.90
C MET A 274 -24.54 -11.91 16.33
N ASN A 275 -23.49 -12.71 16.50
CA ASN A 275 -23.09 -13.24 17.79
C ASN A 275 -21.90 -12.52 18.43
N ASP A 276 -21.05 -11.83 17.65
CA ASP A 276 -19.86 -11.15 18.15
C ASP A 276 -19.93 -9.63 17.95
N ARG A 277 -20.07 -9.17 16.71
CA ARG A 277 -20.06 -7.74 16.39
C ARG A 277 -21.20 -6.98 17.08
N ARG A 278 -22.41 -7.53 17.04
CA ARG A 278 -23.61 -6.89 17.61
C ARG A 278 -23.50 -6.62 19.12
N LYS A 279 -22.73 -7.43 19.85
CA LYS A 279 -22.54 -7.27 21.31
C LYS A 279 -21.61 -6.10 21.69
N ILE A 280 -20.89 -5.55 20.72
CA ILE A 280 -19.92 -4.47 21.00
C ILE A 280 -20.64 -3.13 21.05
N LYS A 281 -20.41 -2.38 22.13
CA LYS A 281 -20.96 -1.03 22.31
C LYS A 281 -20.66 -0.16 21.09
N ASN A 282 -21.64 0.64 20.65
CA ASN A 282 -21.59 1.52 19.48
C ASN A 282 -21.47 0.83 18.12
N SER A 283 -21.49 -0.48 18.03
CA SER A 283 -21.40 -1.20 16.76
C SER A 283 -22.59 -0.94 15.82
N ASN A 284 -23.74 -0.55 16.36
CA ASN A 284 -24.98 -0.24 15.62
C ASN A 284 -25.00 1.17 15.01
N LYS A 285 -24.01 2.04 15.29
CA LYS A 285 -23.97 3.41 14.76
C LYS A 285 -23.54 3.47 13.28
N HIS A 286 -23.07 2.40 12.74
CA HIS A 286 -22.65 2.27 11.34
C HIS A 286 -22.65 0.81 10.92
N ASP A 287 -22.55 0.57 9.61
CA ASP A 287 -22.64 -0.75 8.99
C ASP A 287 -21.27 -1.36 8.57
N PHE A 288 -20.13 -0.77 8.96
CA PHE A 288 -18.82 -1.37 8.69
C PHE A 288 -18.72 -2.77 9.29
N LEU A 289 -18.25 -3.74 8.49
CA LEU A 289 -18.16 -5.14 8.92
C LEU A 289 -17.19 -5.30 10.09
N PHE A 290 -15.95 -4.83 9.97
CA PHE A 290 -14.93 -4.99 10.99
C PHE A 290 -14.81 -3.77 11.91
N ILE A 291 -14.89 -4.02 13.22
CA ILE A 291 -14.93 -2.97 14.25
C ILE A 291 -13.86 -3.19 15.32
N THR A 292 -13.56 -2.13 16.05
CA THR A 292 -12.63 -2.12 17.20
C THR A 292 -13.35 -2.59 18.45
N TYR A 293 -12.76 -3.61 19.13
CA TYR A 293 -13.32 -4.18 20.37
C TYR A 293 -12.73 -3.54 21.61
N LYS A 294 -11.51 -2.95 21.51
CA LYS A 294 -10.83 -2.32 22.65
C LYS A 294 -11.74 -1.26 23.25
N GLU A 295 -11.92 -1.35 24.57
CA GLU A 295 -12.67 -0.36 25.35
C GLU A 295 -12.02 1.04 25.26
N GLY A 296 -12.85 2.07 25.28
CA GLY A 296 -12.46 3.47 25.18
C GLY A 296 -13.15 4.20 24.03
N LYS A 297 -12.60 5.35 23.65
CA LYS A 297 -13.21 6.27 22.65
C LYS A 297 -13.46 5.66 21.27
N THR A 298 -12.68 4.63 20.90
CA THR A 298 -12.77 3.98 19.57
C THR A 298 -13.54 2.67 19.60
N GLN A 299 -14.13 2.27 20.73
CA GLN A 299 -14.89 1.03 20.81
C GLN A 299 -16.12 1.08 19.89
N GLY A 300 -16.29 0.02 19.10
CA GLY A 300 -17.36 -0.08 18.11
C GLY A 300 -17.10 0.71 16.83
N GLN A 301 -16.05 1.52 16.73
CA GLN A 301 -15.68 2.23 15.51
C GLN A 301 -15.05 1.29 14.47
N PRO A 302 -15.11 1.62 13.17
CA PRO A 302 -14.45 0.85 12.12
C PRO A 302 -12.97 0.64 12.42
N ILE A 303 -12.46 -0.57 12.17
CA ILE A 303 -11.04 -0.86 12.38
C ILE A 303 -10.15 -0.01 11.45
N SER A 304 -9.10 0.58 12.01
CA SER A 304 -8.13 1.40 11.27
C SER A 304 -7.06 0.55 10.58
N PHE A 305 -6.34 1.13 9.60
CA PHE A 305 -5.14 0.49 9.03
C PHE A 305 -4.10 0.13 10.08
N SER A 306 -3.86 1.01 11.06
CA SER A 306 -2.90 0.74 12.15
C SER A 306 -3.31 -0.48 12.98
N SER A 307 -4.60 -0.58 13.32
CA SER A 307 -5.13 -1.75 14.05
C SER A 307 -5.04 -3.04 13.22
N TYR A 308 -5.36 -2.96 11.92
CA TYR A 308 -5.21 -4.08 10.99
C TYR A 308 -3.74 -4.53 10.91
N HIS A 309 -2.80 -3.62 10.72
CA HIS A 309 -1.38 -3.95 10.66
C HIS A 309 -0.87 -4.55 11.98
N LYS A 310 -1.40 -4.11 13.13
CA LYS A 310 -1.11 -4.71 14.43
C LYS A 310 -1.59 -6.16 14.48
N VAL A 311 -2.81 -6.45 14.02
CA VAL A 311 -3.34 -7.82 13.93
C VAL A 311 -2.42 -8.70 13.07
N VAL A 312 -2.07 -8.24 11.86
CA VAL A 312 -1.15 -8.98 10.98
C VAL A 312 0.22 -9.17 11.63
N SER A 313 0.74 -8.15 12.32
CA SER A 313 2.04 -8.25 13.00
C SER A 313 2.05 -9.29 14.13
N VAL A 314 0.99 -9.36 14.93
CA VAL A 314 0.84 -10.36 16.00
C VAL A 314 0.84 -11.78 15.43
N VAL A 315 0.07 -12.02 14.35
CA VAL A 315 0.04 -13.34 13.68
C VAL A 315 1.40 -13.67 13.07
N ARG A 316 2.08 -12.71 12.45
CA ARG A 316 3.42 -12.91 11.90
C ARG A 316 4.45 -13.34 12.95
N GLN A 317 4.29 -12.89 14.19
CA GLN A 317 5.19 -13.19 15.31
C GLN A 317 4.83 -14.48 16.05
N SER A 318 3.66 -15.07 15.79
CA SER A 318 3.18 -16.26 16.51
C SER A 318 3.84 -17.57 16.06
N SER A 319 4.48 -17.60 14.89
CA SER A 319 5.16 -18.78 14.35
C SER A 319 6.34 -18.38 13.46
N SER A 320 7.43 -19.14 13.49
CA SER A 320 8.57 -18.99 12.59
C SER A 320 8.19 -19.18 11.12
N LEU A 321 7.21 -20.02 10.82
CA LEU A 321 6.67 -20.24 9.48
C LEU A 321 5.95 -18.99 8.91
N LEU A 322 5.45 -18.12 9.79
CA LEU A 322 4.69 -16.92 9.40
C LEU A 322 5.54 -15.66 9.33
N VAL A 323 6.85 -15.76 9.48
CA VAL A 323 7.77 -14.63 9.29
C VAL A 323 7.60 -14.07 7.87
N GLY A 324 7.38 -12.75 7.77
CA GLY A 324 7.11 -12.09 6.48
C GLY A 324 5.65 -12.12 6.01
N LEU A 325 4.71 -12.67 6.79
CA LEU A 325 3.29 -12.62 6.49
C LEU A 325 2.81 -11.18 6.35
N THR A 326 2.07 -10.91 5.30
CA THR A 326 1.36 -9.66 5.04
C THR A 326 0.02 -9.97 4.36
N GLY A 327 -0.95 -9.07 4.46
CA GLY A 327 -2.19 -9.24 3.70
C GLY A 327 -1.96 -9.29 2.18
N HIS A 328 -0.90 -8.63 1.69
CA HIS A 328 -0.54 -8.69 0.27
C HIS A 328 0.03 -10.06 -0.14
N LYS A 329 0.74 -10.74 0.78
CA LYS A 329 1.23 -12.10 0.55
C LYS A 329 0.08 -13.09 0.38
N LEU A 330 -1.02 -12.94 1.14
CA LEU A 330 -2.25 -13.74 0.93
C LEU A 330 -2.87 -13.50 -0.46
N ARG A 331 -2.86 -12.28 -0.95
CA ARG A 331 -3.32 -11.98 -2.32
C ARG A 331 -2.41 -12.61 -3.39
N HIS A 332 -1.08 -12.67 -3.16
CA HIS A 332 -0.18 -13.42 -4.03
C HIS A 332 -0.49 -14.93 -3.99
N THR A 333 -0.75 -15.46 -2.81
CA THR A 333 -1.15 -16.87 -2.63
C THR A 333 -2.43 -17.19 -3.39
N TRP A 334 -3.46 -16.33 -3.28
CA TRP A 334 -4.69 -16.50 -4.04
C TRP A 334 -4.44 -16.55 -5.55
N ASN A 335 -3.64 -15.63 -6.08
CA ASN A 335 -3.32 -15.61 -7.51
C ASN A 335 -2.55 -16.85 -7.96
N TYR A 336 -1.65 -17.35 -7.12
CA TYR A 336 -0.92 -18.58 -7.38
C TYR A 336 -1.83 -19.81 -7.40
N GLU A 337 -2.70 -19.94 -6.39
CA GLU A 337 -3.68 -21.04 -6.36
C GLU A 337 -4.70 -20.95 -7.50
N PHE A 338 -5.10 -19.75 -7.91
CA PHE A 338 -5.94 -19.51 -9.07
C PHE A 338 -5.25 -20.01 -10.36
N SER A 339 -3.96 -19.71 -10.58
CA SER A 339 -3.23 -20.25 -11.73
C SER A 339 -3.24 -21.78 -11.76
N LYS A 340 -2.95 -22.42 -10.60
CA LYS A 340 -3.01 -23.88 -10.48
C LYS A 340 -4.40 -24.48 -10.79
N ALA A 341 -5.45 -23.77 -10.40
CA ALA A 341 -6.82 -24.22 -10.65
C ALA A 341 -7.17 -24.13 -12.15
N ILE A 342 -6.72 -23.06 -12.82
CA ILE A 342 -6.91 -22.87 -14.27
C ILE A 342 -6.15 -23.92 -15.06
N ASP A 343 -4.88 -24.22 -14.71
CA ASP A 343 -4.07 -25.23 -15.42
C ASP A 343 -4.69 -26.62 -15.45
N LYS A 344 -5.52 -26.92 -14.46
CA LYS A 344 -6.28 -28.19 -14.43
C LYS A 344 -7.48 -28.18 -15.37
N ASN A 345 -7.86 -27.02 -15.87
CA ASN A 345 -9.04 -26.84 -16.71
C ASN A 345 -8.62 -26.42 -18.12
N GLN A 346 -8.35 -27.39 -18.98
CA GLN A 346 -7.79 -27.21 -20.33
C GLN A 346 -8.70 -26.43 -21.31
N ASP A 347 -9.95 -26.16 -20.91
CA ASP A 347 -10.95 -25.49 -21.77
C ASP A 347 -10.88 -23.96 -21.70
N ILE A 348 -10.00 -23.40 -20.86
CA ILE A 348 -9.90 -21.95 -20.63
C ILE A 348 -8.68 -21.40 -21.38
N SER A 349 -8.89 -20.56 -22.39
CA SER A 349 -7.80 -19.86 -23.07
C SER A 349 -7.11 -18.84 -22.17
N ASP A 350 -5.86 -18.52 -22.45
CA ASP A 350 -5.05 -17.54 -21.70
C ASP A 350 -5.74 -16.16 -21.60
N GLU A 351 -6.39 -15.74 -22.68
CA GLU A 351 -7.13 -14.48 -22.72
C GLU A 351 -8.33 -14.50 -21.76
N LYS A 352 -9.07 -15.60 -21.73
CA LYS A 352 -10.22 -15.80 -20.84
C LYS A 352 -9.78 -15.91 -19.38
N GLU A 353 -8.68 -16.60 -19.12
CA GLU A 353 -8.03 -16.60 -17.79
C GLU A 353 -7.71 -15.19 -17.34
N GLN A 354 -7.06 -14.39 -18.17
CA GLN A 354 -6.70 -13.01 -17.84
C GLN A 354 -7.93 -12.14 -17.56
N GLN A 355 -9.02 -12.31 -18.31
CA GLN A 355 -10.29 -11.61 -18.09
C GLN A 355 -10.91 -11.99 -16.75
N ILE A 356 -11.04 -13.29 -16.45
CA ILE A 356 -11.59 -13.81 -15.18
C ILE A 356 -10.76 -13.31 -14.01
N ARG A 357 -9.44 -13.45 -14.08
CA ARG A 357 -8.51 -12.97 -13.06
C ARG A 357 -8.63 -11.48 -12.84
N SER A 358 -8.67 -10.68 -13.92
CA SER A 358 -8.82 -9.23 -13.84
C SER A 358 -10.12 -8.83 -13.17
N TYR A 359 -11.22 -9.50 -13.49
CA TYR A 359 -12.50 -9.29 -12.84
C TYR A 359 -12.43 -9.60 -11.33
N LEU A 360 -11.97 -10.82 -10.96
CA LEU A 360 -11.91 -11.25 -9.55
C LEU A 360 -10.97 -10.37 -8.71
N MET A 361 -9.86 -9.91 -9.30
CA MET A 361 -8.90 -9.02 -8.66
C MET A 361 -9.28 -7.53 -8.74
N GLY A 362 -10.28 -7.17 -9.55
CA GLY A 362 -10.69 -5.80 -9.79
C GLY A 362 -9.62 -4.97 -10.51
N TRP A 363 -8.85 -5.56 -11.40
CA TRP A 363 -7.90 -4.83 -12.23
C TRP A 363 -8.60 -4.21 -13.43
N ARG A 364 -8.04 -3.10 -13.92
CA ARG A 364 -8.50 -2.54 -15.20
C ARG A 364 -8.11 -3.50 -16.33
N PRO A 365 -8.97 -3.69 -17.33
CA PRO A 365 -8.61 -4.45 -18.53
C PRO A 365 -7.31 -3.92 -19.15
N GLY A 366 -6.43 -4.84 -19.58
CA GLY A 366 -5.12 -4.45 -20.14
C GLY A 366 -4.05 -4.02 -19.14
N SER A 367 -4.29 -4.13 -17.85
CA SER A 367 -3.31 -3.81 -16.82
C SER A 367 -2.18 -4.85 -16.79
N GLU A 368 -0.90 -4.40 -16.81
CA GLU A 368 0.29 -5.24 -16.63
C GLU A 368 0.37 -5.89 -15.23
N THR A 369 -0.55 -5.54 -14.34
CA THR A 369 -0.55 -6.05 -12.94
C THR A 369 -0.67 -7.57 -12.90
N SER A 370 -1.37 -8.19 -13.84
CA SER A 370 -1.50 -9.66 -13.95
C SER A 370 -0.15 -10.36 -14.08
N MET A 371 0.76 -9.82 -14.90
CA MET A 371 2.10 -10.38 -15.10
C MET A 371 2.93 -10.46 -13.82
N ILE A 372 2.77 -9.47 -12.92
CA ILE A 372 3.51 -9.43 -11.64
C ILE A 372 3.11 -10.60 -10.75
N TYR A 373 1.82 -10.97 -10.77
CA TYR A 373 1.28 -12.02 -9.91
C TYR A 373 1.52 -13.43 -10.46
N ASN A 374 1.73 -13.58 -11.76
CA ASN A 374 1.96 -14.87 -12.40
C ASN A 374 3.42 -15.34 -12.36
N ARG A 375 4.36 -14.51 -11.90
CA ARG A 375 5.81 -14.81 -11.95
C ARG A 375 6.19 -16.16 -11.34
N ARG A 376 5.66 -16.52 -10.17
CA ARG A 376 5.95 -17.80 -9.53
C ARG A 376 5.43 -18.96 -10.35
N HIS A 377 4.21 -18.85 -10.82
CA HIS A 377 3.58 -19.87 -11.66
C HIS A 377 4.37 -20.08 -12.97
N ILE A 378 4.72 -18.99 -13.66
CA ILE A 378 5.57 -19.03 -14.87
C ILE A 378 6.93 -19.67 -14.58
N PHE A 379 7.56 -19.37 -13.46
CA PHE A 379 8.83 -19.97 -13.06
C PHE A 379 8.71 -21.48 -12.83
N GLU A 380 7.68 -21.95 -12.13
CA GLU A 380 7.45 -23.38 -11.88
C GLU A 380 7.19 -24.15 -13.18
N LEU A 381 6.38 -23.56 -14.09
CA LEU A 381 6.17 -24.12 -15.43
C LEU A 381 7.47 -24.17 -16.23
N SER A 382 8.23 -23.06 -16.24
CA SER A 382 9.52 -23.00 -16.94
C SER A 382 10.50 -24.05 -16.41
N LYS A 383 10.57 -24.23 -15.08
CA LYS A 383 11.40 -25.27 -14.46
C LYS A 383 10.97 -26.67 -14.89
N LYS A 384 9.66 -26.96 -14.86
CA LYS A 384 9.13 -28.26 -15.29
C LYS A 384 9.47 -28.56 -16.76
N THR A 385 9.25 -27.58 -17.64
CA THR A 385 9.54 -27.70 -19.07
C THR A 385 11.05 -27.89 -19.31
N ALA A 386 11.89 -27.10 -18.64
CA ALA A 386 13.34 -27.22 -18.77
C ALA A 386 13.86 -28.60 -18.31
N LEU A 387 13.33 -29.13 -17.20
CA LEU A 387 13.68 -30.45 -16.71
C LEU A 387 13.23 -31.56 -17.69
N GLN A 388 12.03 -31.47 -18.26
CA GLN A 388 11.54 -32.41 -19.26
C GLN A 388 12.42 -32.42 -20.50
N GLN A 389 12.86 -31.25 -21.00
CA GLN A 389 13.80 -31.17 -22.12
C GLN A 389 15.15 -31.84 -21.79
N GLN A 390 15.69 -31.60 -20.61
CA GLN A 390 16.94 -32.21 -20.15
C GLN A 390 16.80 -33.74 -20.05
N GLU A 391 15.72 -34.23 -19.44
CA GLU A 391 15.44 -35.67 -19.33
C GLU A 391 15.34 -36.36 -20.72
N GLN A 392 14.71 -35.68 -21.70
CA GLN A 392 14.63 -36.21 -23.08
C GLN A 392 16.01 -36.29 -23.73
N LEU A 393 16.86 -35.30 -23.54
CA LEU A 393 18.23 -35.26 -24.07
C LEU A 393 19.07 -36.40 -23.47
N PHE A 394 19.04 -36.59 -22.16
CA PHE A 394 19.81 -37.63 -21.50
C PHE A 394 19.27 -39.04 -21.79
N LYS A 395 17.97 -39.22 -21.97
CA LYS A 395 17.42 -40.52 -22.44
C LYS A 395 17.88 -40.87 -23.85
N GLY A 396 17.93 -39.92 -24.77
CA GLY A 396 18.45 -40.13 -26.15
C GLY A 396 19.94 -40.46 -26.18
N GLU A 397 20.77 -39.81 -25.37
CA GLU A 397 22.22 -40.08 -25.32
C GLU A 397 22.58 -41.41 -24.67
N PHE A 398 21.77 -41.92 -23.74
CA PHE A 398 22.03 -43.20 -23.06
C PHE A 398 21.59 -44.39 -23.90
N ASP A 399 20.54 -44.30 -24.70
CA ASP A 399 20.08 -45.38 -25.59
C ASP A 399 21.00 -45.58 -26.79
N GLU A 400 21.73 -44.57 -27.27
CA GLU A 400 22.73 -44.70 -28.34
C GLU A 400 24.09 -45.25 -27.89
N LYS A 401 24.39 -45.22 -26.58
CA LYS A 401 25.66 -45.73 -26.03
C LYS A 401 25.62 -47.19 -25.58
N PHE A 402 24.47 -47.83 -25.59
CA PHE A 402 24.26 -49.21 -25.12
C PHE A 402 23.66 -50.13 -26.22
N ASN A 403 23.48 -49.66 -27.45
CA ASN A 403 23.26 -50.45 -28.65
C ASN A 403 24.50 -50.39 -29.57
#